data_3104d64536d2c9575dacd5b7e04781e9
#
_entry.id   3104d64536d2c9575dacd5b7e04781e9
#
_cell.length_a   1.000
_cell.length_b   1.000
_cell.length_c   1.000
_cell.angle_alpha   90.00
_cell.angle_beta   90.00
_cell.angle_gamma   90.00
#
_symmetry.space_group_name_H-M   'P 1'
#
loop_
_entity.id
_entity.type
_entity.pdbx_description
1 polymer ?
#
loop_
_entity_poly.entity_id
_entity_poly.type
_entity_poly.pdbx_seq_one_letter_code
_entity_poly.pdbx_strand_id
1 'polypeptide(L)'
;MSRKVVLHFPPQIIDQPITYRLIKDFGLVVNILRAQIAPHEWGRMVVELAEDGGRWQDALDYLRGLGVAVEPLASEARWHEDRCVHCTACIGPCPSQALYLADPQTRTIAYDQERCIACGLCVKVCPYRAMEIQVA
;
A
#
# COMPACT_ATOMS: atom_id res chain seq x y z
N MET A 1 10.73 1.98 -14.36
CA MET A 1 10.61 2.30 -12.91
C MET A 1 9.31 1.73 -12.39
N SER A 2 9.34 1.14 -11.23
CA SER A 2 8.12 0.66 -10.58
C SER A 2 7.64 1.67 -9.52
N ARG A 3 6.32 1.76 -9.35
CA ARG A 3 5.70 2.62 -8.35
C ARG A 3 4.66 1.81 -7.57
N LYS A 4 4.70 1.93 -6.26
CA LYS A 4 3.69 1.34 -5.38
C LYS A 4 2.58 2.36 -5.14
N VAL A 5 1.38 1.98 -5.46
CA VAL A 5 0.20 2.84 -5.32
C VAL A 5 -0.93 2.08 -4.65
N VAL A 6 -1.84 2.83 -4.05
CA VAL A 6 -3.08 2.30 -3.49
C VAL A 6 -4.24 2.75 -4.37
N LEU A 7 -5.04 1.80 -4.80
CA LEU A 7 -6.24 2.05 -5.60
C LEU A 7 -7.47 1.85 -4.72
N HIS A 8 -8.33 2.86 -4.68
CA HIS A 8 -9.62 2.81 -3.99
C HIS A 8 -10.73 2.76 -5.01
N PHE A 9 -11.47 1.65 -5.00
CA PHE A 9 -12.55 1.41 -5.97
C PHE A 9 -13.91 1.69 -5.33
N PRO A 10 -14.76 2.55 -5.94
CA PRO A 10 -16.14 2.66 -5.49
C PRO A 10 -16.92 1.37 -5.79
N PRO A 11 -17.99 1.07 -5.01
CA PRO A 11 -18.74 -0.17 -5.16
C PRO A 11 -19.30 -0.40 -6.56
N GLN A 12 -19.56 0.68 -7.30
CA GLN A 12 -20.19 0.61 -8.63
C GLN A 12 -19.27 0.01 -9.71
N ILE A 13 -17.95 0.06 -9.49
CA ILE A 13 -16.98 -0.39 -10.50
C ILE A 13 -16.15 -1.60 -10.05
N ILE A 14 -16.51 -2.21 -8.94
CA ILE A 14 -15.79 -3.37 -8.39
C ILE A 14 -15.79 -4.55 -9.38
N ASP A 15 -16.82 -4.66 -10.20
CA ASP A 15 -16.97 -5.72 -11.22
C ASP A 15 -16.17 -5.45 -12.50
N GLN A 16 -15.59 -4.26 -12.65
CA GLN A 16 -14.83 -3.90 -13.84
C GLN A 16 -13.47 -4.60 -13.85
N PRO A 17 -13.01 -5.13 -14.99
CA PRO A 17 -11.72 -5.80 -15.10
C PRO A 17 -10.58 -4.79 -15.22
N ILE A 18 -10.37 -3.99 -14.19
CA ILE A 18 -9.43 -2.86 -14.20
C ILE A 18 -7.99 -3.35 -14.37
N THR A 19 -7.60 -4.37 -13.61
CA THR A 19 -6.25 -4.95 -13.69
C THR A 19 -5.94 -5.46 -15.09
N TYR A 20 -6.90 -6.15 -15.70
CA TYR A 20 -6.76 -6.65 -17.07
C TYR A 20 -6.55 -5.51 -18.08
N ARG A 21 -7.33 -4.43 -17.95
CA ARG A 21 -7.20 -3.28 -18.85
C ARG A 21 -5.91 -2.52 -18.67
N LEU A 22 -5.42 -2.39 -17.44
CA LEU A 22 -4.12 -1.77 -17.17
C LEU A 22 -2.99 -2.54 -17.86
N ILE A 23 -3.07 -3.85 -17.88
CA ILE A 23 -2.07 -4.70 -18.52
C ILE A 23 -2.22 -4.66 -20.05
N LYS A 24 -3.42 -4.88 -20.55
CA LYS A 24 -3.67 -5.04 -21.97
C LYS A 24 -3.64 -3.73 -22.75
N ASP A 25 -4.35 -2.72 -22.26
CA ASP A 25 -4.53 -1.46 -22.99
C ASP A 25 -3.40 -0.47 -22.77
N PHE A 26 -2.77 -0.50 -21.60
CA PHE A 26 -1.71 0.45 -21.23
C PHE A 26 -0.32 -0.17 -21.11
N GLY A 27 -0.21 -1.50 -21.24
CA GLY A 27 1.06 -2.20 -21.22
C GLY A 27 1.80 -2.13 -19.88
N LEU A 28 1.07 -1.93 -18.79
CA LEU A 28 1.68 -1.88 -17.45
C LEU A 28 1.88 -3.29 -16.91
N VAL A 29 2.97 -3.47 -16.16
CA VAL A 29 3.18 -4.66 -15.34
C VAL A 29 2.55 -4.41 -13.98
N VAL A 30 1.55 -5.21 -13.62
CA VAL A 30 0.80 -5.05 -12.37
C VAL A 30 1.16 -6.19 -11.43
N ASN A 31 1.71 -5.86 -10.27
CA ASN A 31 1.94 -6.82 -9.20
C ASN A 31 1.05 -6.45 -8.00
N ILE A 32 0.15 -7.34 -7.63
CA ILE A 32 -0.77 -7.12 -6.52
C ILE A 32 -0.07 -7.49 -5.21
N LEU A 33 0.13 -6.51 -4.34
CA LEU A 33 0.73 -6.73 -3.03
C LEU A 33 -0.32 -7.07 -1.98
N ARG A 34 -1.48 -6.43 -2.06
CA ARG A 34 -2.61 -6.70 -1.19
C ARG A 34 -3.89 -6.25 -1.89
N ALA A 35 -4.97 -7.00 -1.72
CA ALA A 35 -6.28 -6.63 -2.22
C ALA A 35 -7.36 -6.94 -1.18
N GLN A 36 -8.26 -6.01 -0.98
CA GLN A 36 -9.48 -6.17 -0.19
C GLN A 36 -10.65 -5.72 -1.05
N ILE A 37 -11.35 -6.67 -1.63
CA ILE A 37 -12.46 -6.41 -2.52
C ILE A 37 -13.63 -7.27 -2.07
N ALA A 38 -14.75 -6.63 -1.75
CA ALA A 38 -15.97 -7.29 -1.36
C ALA A 38 -17.16 -6.68 -2.13
N PRO A 39 -18.19 -7.49 -2.45
CA PRO A 39 -19.38 -6.98 -3.13
C PRO A 39 -20.06 -5.87 -2.32
N HIS A 40 -20.49 -4.82 -3.02
CA HIS A 40 -21.20 -3.67 -2.44
C HIS A 40 -20.43 -2.81 -1.44
N GLU A 41 -19.11 -2.98 -1.36
CA GLU A 41 -18.24 -2.19 -0.50
C GLU A 41 -17.14 -1.50 -1.31
N TRP A 42 -16.50 -0.51 -0.69
CA TRP A 42 -15.31 0.10 -1.27
C TRP A 42 -14.17 -0.93 -1.31
N GLY A 43 -13.63 -1.14 -2.49
CA GLY A 43 -12.45 -1.98 -2.67
C GLY A 43 -11.17 -1.19 -2.47
N ARG A 44 -10.15 -1.86 -1.93
CA ARG A 44 -8.80 -1.32 -1.78
C ARG A 44 -7.79 -2.32 -2.32
N MET A 45 -6.89 -1.83 -3.14
CA MET A 45 -5.84 -2.69 -3.72
C MET A 45 -4.51 -1.96 -3.68
N VAL A 46 -3.52 -2.59 -3.08
CA VAL A 46 -2.14 -2.12 -3.08
C VAL A 46 -1.40 -2.84 -4.21
N VAL A 47 -0.91 -2.07 -5.17
CA VAL A 47 -0.25 -2.62 -6.34
C VAL A 47 1.09 -1.94 -6.58
N GLU A 48 2.00 -2.70 -7.17
CA GLU A 48 3.22 -2.19 -7.76
C GLU A 48 3.03 -2.16 -9.26
N LEU A 49 3.14 -0.97 -9.84
CA LEU A 49 2.99 -0.76 -11.28
C LEU A 49 4.33 -0.40 -11.87
N ALA A 50 4.75 -1.16 -12.88
CA ALA A 50 5.95 -0.89 -13.65
C ALA A 50 5.59 -0.46 -15.06
N GLU A 51 6.26 0.55 -15.56
CA GLU A 51 6.11 1.00 -16.93
C GLU A 51 6.94 0.13 -17.88
N ASP A 52 6.27 -0.32 -18.94
CA ASP A 52 6.93 -0.88 -20.10
C ASP A 52 6.38 -0.14 -21.33
N GLY A 53 6.96 1.02 -21.62
CA GLY A 53 6.57 1.82 -22.79
C GLY A 53 5.92 3.19 -22.55
N GLY A 54 5.88 3.69 -21.33
CA GLY A 54 5.59 5.11 -21.05
C GLY A 54 4.14 5.56 -21.08
N ARG A 55 3.17 4.67 -20.84
CA ARG A 55 1.74 5.03 -20.82
C ARG A 55 1.17 5.21 -19.39
N TRP A 56 2.03 5.58 -18.47
CA TRP A 56 1.66 5.79 -17.07
C TRP A 56 0.56 6.85 -16.90
N GLN A 57 0.75 7.99 -17.55
CA GLN A 57 -0.20 9.10 -17.42
C GLN A 57 -1.58 8.74 -17.98
N ASP A 58 -1.61 8.06 -19.12
CA ASP A 58 -2.87 7.61 -19.74
C ASP A 58 -3.61 6.64 -18.83
N ALA A 59 -2.88 5.73 -18.17
CA ALA A 59 -3.45 4.80 -17.21
C ALA A 59 -4.04 5.49 -16.00
N LEU A 60 -3.34 6.50 -15.45
CA LEU A 60 -3.86 7.31 -14.35
C LEU A 60 -5.14 8.07 -14.73
N ASP A 61 -5.17 8.66 -15.92
CA ASP A 61 -6.33 9.39 -16.42
C ASP A 61 -7.53 8.45 -16.64
N TYR A 62 -7.26 7.25 -17.13
CA TYR A 62 -8.28 6.20 -17.25
C TYR A 62 -8.88 5.83 -15.88
N LEU A 63 -8.03 5.57 -14.89
CA LEU A 63 -8.48 5.22 -13.54
C LEU A 63 -9.30 6.36 -12.90
N ARG A 64 -8.84 7.58 -13.03
CA ARG A 64 -9.56 8.75 -12.52
C ARG A 64 -10.91 8.94 -13.21
N GLY A 65 -10.98 8.68 -14.51
CA GLY A 65 -12.21 8.73 -15.28
C GLY A 65 -13.25 7.70 -14.83
N LEU A 66 -12.81 6.57 -14.27
CA LEU A 66 -13.70 5.56 -13.69
C LEU A 66 -14.11 5.88 -12.24
N GLY A 67 -13.53 6.89 -11.62
CA GLY A 67 -13.78 7.21 -10.22
C GLY A 67 -12.86 6.47 -9.24
N VAL A 68 -11.80 5.84 -9.72
CA VAL A 68 -10.80 5.20 -8.87
C VAL A 68 -9.86 6.26 -8.30
N ALA A 69 -9.73 6.31 -6.99
CA ALA A 69 -8.73 7.14 -6.35
C ALA A 69 -7.37 6.42 -6.36
N VAL A 70 -6.34 7.10 -6.83
CA VAL A 70 -4.97 6.59 -6.89
C VAL A 70 -4.10 7.44 -5.96
N GLU A 71 -3.53 6.80 -4.95
CA GLU A 71 -2.67 7.47 -3.99
C GLU A 71 -1.32 6.77 -3.88
N PRO A 72 -0.22 7.50 -3.64
CA PRO A 72 1.06 6.89 -3.36
C PRO A 72 1.00 6.08 -2.07
N LEU A 73 1.57 4.87 -2.08
CA LEU A 73 1.61 4.03 -0.89
C LEU A 73 2.35 4.70 0.27
N ALA A 74 3.36 5.49 -0.03
CA ALA A 74 4.15 6.22 0.95
C ALA A 74 3.33 7.19 1.82
N SER A 75 2.18 7.66 1.34
CA SER A 75 1.30 8.56 2.10
C SER A 75 0.36 7.82 3.05
N GLU A 76 0.23 6.52 2.91
CA GLU A 76 -0.76 5.71 3.62
C GLU A 76 -0.30 5.24 5.00
N ALA A 77 0.98 5.00 5.19
CA ALA A 77 1.53 4.49 6.44
C ALA A 77 2.53 5.48 7.02
N ARG A 78 2.41 5.76 8.32
CA ARG A 78 3.31 6.64 9.05
C ARG A 78 3.81 5.97 10.32
N TRP A 79 5.10 6.12 10.57
CA TRP A 79 5.72 5.75 11.84
C TRP A 79 6.06 7.01 12.62
N HIS A 80 5.49 7.12 13.81
CA HIS A 80 5.76 8.20 14.76
C HIS A 80 6.86 7.75 15.70
N GLU A 81 8.08 8.08 15.35
CA GLU A 81 9.25 7.71 16.14
C GLU A 81 9.20 8.26 17.57
N ASP A 82 8.64 9.44 17.76
CA ASP A 82 8.45 10.09 19.05
C ASP A 82 7.53 9.30 20.01
N ARG A 83 6.61 8.50 19.48
CA ARG A 83 5.72 7.65 20.27
C ARG A 83 6.24 6.23 20.44
N CYS A 84 7.20 5.85 19.63
CA CYS A 84 7.76 4.50 19.62
C CYS A 84 8.68 4.28 20.82
N VAL A 85 8.45 3.18 21.55
CA VAL A 85 9.29 2.77 22.67
C VAL A 85 10.17 1.56 22.31
N HIS A 86 10.23 1.19 21.05
CA HIS A 86 11.02 0.09 20.51
C HIS A 86 10.72 -1.27 21.18
N CYS A 87 9.44 -1.52 21.49
CA CYS A 87 9.01 -2.77 22.13
C CYS A 87 9.08 -4.00 21.23
N THR A 88 9.30 -3.82 19.93
CA THR A 88 9.47 -4.85 18.89
C THR A 88 8.20 -5.66 18.53
N ALA A 89 7.06 -5.37 19.13
CA ALA A 89 5.82 -6.13 18.90
C ALA A 89 5.35 -6.11 17.44
N CYS A 90 5.66 -5.03 16.70
CA CYS A 90 5.23 -4.84 15.30
C CYS A 90 6.11 -5.59 14.28
N ILE A 91 7.30 -6.03 14.66
CA ILE A 91 8.25 -6.66 13.73
C ILE A 91 7.74 -8.00 13.23
N GLY A 92 7.28 -8.86 14.14
CA GLY A 92 6.79 -10.19 13.79
C GLY A 92 5.60 -10.20 12.84
N PRO A 93 4.55 -9.39 13.06
CA PRO A 93 3.40 -9.33 12.18
C PRO A 93 3.65 -8.72 10.80
N CYS A 94 4.71 -7.94 10.63
CA CYS A 94 4.99 -7.23 9.37
C CYS A 94 5.37 -8.22 8.26
N PRO A 95 4.50 -8.43 7.24
CA PRO A 95 4.74 -9.45 6.21
C PRO A 95 5.83 -9.06 5.22
N SER A 96 6.06 -7.75 5.05
CA SER A 96 7.05 -7.23 4.11
C SER A 96 8.39 -6.89 4.76
N GLN A 97 8.51 -7.11 6.07
CA GLN A 97 9.71 -6.77 6.85
C GLN A 97 10.10 -5.29 6.74
N ALA A 98 9.11 -4.42 6.59
CA ALA A 98 9.31 -2.97 6.60
C ALA A 98 9.71 -2.46 7.98
N LEU A 99 9.27 -3.16 9.02
CA LEU A 99 9.70 -2.92 10.41
C LEU A 99 10.72 -3.98 10.79
N TYR A 100 11.88 -3.54 11.22
CA TYR A 100 13.00 -4.43 11.53
C TYR A 100 13.83 -3.89 12.68
N LEU A 101 14.64 -4.77 13.25
CA LEU A 101 15.56 -4.42 14.33
C LEU A 101 16.83 -3.84 13.72
N ALA A 102 17.00 -2.52 13.83
CA ALA A 102 18.16 -1.83 13.27
C ALA A 102 19.44 -2.10 14.05
N ASP A 103 19.33 -2.16 15.38
CA ASP A 103 20.45 -2.45 16.28
C ASP A 103 20.01 -3.50 17.31
N PRO A 104 20.54 -4.74 17.23
CA PRO A 104 20.22 -5.79 18.20
C PRO A 104 20.68 -5.50 19.61
N GLN A 105 21.72 -4.70 19.80
CA GLN A 105 22.26 -4.39 21.13
C GLN A 105 21.42 -3.39 21.88
N THR A 106 21.00 -2.31 21.21
CA THR A 106 20.11 -1.30 21.78
C THR A 106 18.65 -1.64 21.62
N ARG A 107 18.33 -2.65 20.78
CA ARG A 107 16.97 -3.07 20.42
C ARG A 107 16.18 -1.95 19.77
N THR A 108 16.83 -1.09 19.04
CA THR A 108 16.21 0.00 18.29
C THR A 108 15.60 -0.54 17.01
N ILE A 109 14.33 -0.24 16.76
CA ILE A 109 13.66 -0.61 15.52
C ILE A 109 13.82 0.50 14.48
N ALA A 110 13.70 0.12 13.22
CA ALA A 110 13.63 1.04 12.09
C ALA A 110 12.47 0.68 11.17
N TYR A 111 12.02 1.64 10.39
CA TYR A 111 10.91 1.50 9.45
C TYR A 111 11.39 1.88 8.05
N ASP A 112 11.26 0.94 7.13
CA ASP A 112 11.53 1.14 5.71
C ASP A 112 10.21 1.32 4.95
N GLN A 113 9.92 2.56 4.62
CA GLN A 113 8.69 2.93 3.93
C GLN A 113 8.55 2.28 2.55
N GLU A 114 9.66 2.02 1.87
CA GLU A 114 9.66 1.39 0.54
C GLU A 114 9.20 -0.07 0.58
N ARG A 115 9.44 -0.75 1.68
CA ARG A 115 8.99 -2.13 1.87
C ARG A 115 7.56 -2.24 2.39
N CYS A 116 7.01 -1.18 2.95
CA CYS A 116 5.67 -1.19 3.52
C CYS A 116 4.60 -1.41 2.44
N ILE A 117 3.65 -2.31 2.72
CA ILE A 117 2.50 -2.58 1.86
C ILE A 117 1.18 -2.05 2.46
N ALA A 118 1.28 -1.25 3.53
CA ALA A 118 0.13 -0.65 4.22
C ALA A 118 -0.93 -1.67 4.65
N CYS A 119 -0.50 -2.84 5.13
CA CYS A 119 -1.43 -3.90 5.54
C CYS A 119 -2.16 -3.63 6.86
N GLY A 120 -1.63 -2.74 7.70
CA GLY A 120 -2.25 -2.34 8.96
C GLY A 120 -2.04 -3.26 10.15
N LEU A 121 -1.32 -4.36 10.01
CA LEU A 121 -1.11 -5.31 11.11
C LEU A 121 -0.32 -4.69 12.26
N CYS A 122 0.67 -3.84 11.96
CA CYS A 122 1.46 -3.14 12.97
C CYS A 122 0.62 -2.15 13.80
N VAL A 123 -0.40 -1.55 13.20
CA VAL A 123 -1.30 -0.62 13.90
C VAL A 123 -2.08 -1.35 15.00
N LYS A 124 -2.53 -2.56 14.73
CA LYS A 124 -3.32 -3.36 15.66
C LYS A 124 -2.52 -3.82 16.89
N VAL A 125 -1.22 -4.03 16.71
CA VAL A 125 -0.37 -4.57 17.79
C VAL A 125 0.39 -3.51 18.56
N CYS A 126 0.51 -2.28 18.06
CA CYS A 126 1.23 -1.21 18.72
C CYS A 126 0.37 -0.57 19.83
N PRO A 127 0.74 -0.76 21.12
CA PRO A 127 -0.03 -0.18 22.23
C PRO A 127 0.16 1.33 22.37
N TYR A 128 1.20 1.88 21.76
CA TYR A 128 1.58 3.29 21.85
C TYR A 128 1.08 4.14 20.68
N ARG A 129 0.36 3.55 19.73
CA ARG A 129 -0.14 4.21 18.53
C ARG A 129 0.97 4.92 17.75
N ALA A 130 2.15 4.31 17.71
CA ALA A 130 3.28 4.83 16.94
C ALA A 130 3.14 4.60 15.44
N MET A 131 2.29 3.64 15.04
CA MET A 131 1.99 3.37 13.64
C MET A 131 0.59 3.83 13.31
N GLU A 132 0.48 4.58 12.23
CA GLU A 132 -0.80 5.02 11.66
C GLU A 132 -0.92 4.60 10.21
N ILE A 133 -2.13 4.21 9.82
CA ILE A 133 -2.49 4.03 8.42
C ILE A 133 -3.68 4.92 8.13
N GLN A 134 -3.54 5.76 7.11
CA GLN A 134 -4.65 6.52 6.59
C GLN A 134 -5.53 5.61 5.76
N VAL A 135 -6.65 5.24 6.31
CA VAL A 135 -7.69 4.53 5.56
C VAL A 135 -8.65 5.57 5.02
N ALA A 136 -8.71 5.66 3.72
CA ALA A 136 -9.73 6.49 3.09
C ALA A 136 -11.11 5.86 3.29
#